data_aafd201df34fad9e874f83aff62affda
#
_entry.id   aafd201df34fad9e874f83aff62affda
#
_cell.length_a   1.000
_cell.length_b   1.000
_cell.length_c   1.000
_cell.angle_alpha   90.00
_cell.angle_beta   90.00
_cell.angle_gamma   90.00
#
_symmetry.space_group_name_H-M   'P 1'
#
loop_
_entity.id
_entity.type
_entity.pdbx_description
1 polymer ?
#
loop_
_entity_poly.entity_id
_entity_poly.type
_entity_poly.pdbx_seq_one_letter_code
_entity_poly.pdbx_strand_id
1 'polypeptide(L)'
;KVLSRPYLMRRGYWYVGLAHLAYKLLRTGIEVLFYPDFHLQLMSTTVLEPRDVVVCISFSGSTKQILELAELVQSEGSTVVSITNYRRSPLVKHSDILLLTCSSENPFMSGAAASVIAQIAVIDALFIGLAMHNPEHSTKFIQKTADTIKSQKV
;
A
#
# COMPACT_ATOMS: atom_id res chain seq x y z
N LYS A 1 -13.10 -4.67 -11.22
CA LYS A 1 -11.76 -4.95 -11.79
C LYS A 1 -10.99 -5.73 -10.73
N VAL A 2 -10.62 -6.97 -11.00
CA VAL A 2 -9.78 -7.75 -10.10
C VAL A 2 -8.39 -7.11 -10.10
N LEU A 3 -7.89 -6.73 -8.93
CA LEU A 3 -6.51 -6.27 -8.74
C LEU A 3 -5.59 -7.40 -9.17
N SER A 4 -4.84 -7.24 -10.26
CA SER A 4 -4.00 -8.31 -10.75
C SER A 4 -2.72 -8.47 -9.93
N ARG A 5 -2.04 -7.37 -9.57
CA ARG A 5 -0.85 -7.35 -8.72
C ARG A 5 -0.66 -5.98 -8.08
N PRO A 6 -0.92 -5.80 -6.78
CA PRO A 6 -0.55 -4.57 -6.10
C PRO A 6 0.96 -4.53 -5.83
N TYR A 7 1.58 -3.47 -6.28
CA TYR A 7 2.96 -3.12 -5.96
C TYR A 7 2.97 -2.11 -4.82
N LEU A 8 3.80 -2.33 -3.82
CA LEU A 8 3.86 -1.48 -2.64
C LEU A 8 5.19 -0.73 -2.61
N MET A 9 5.14 0.60 -2.72
CA MET A 9 6.32 1.46 -2.85
C MET A 9 6.44 2.45 -1.70
N ARG A 10 7.66 2.61 -1.13
CA ARG A 10 7.87 3.42 0.06
C ARG A 10 9.30 3.89 0.31
N ARG A 11 9.42 4.88 1.26
CA ARG A 11 10.67 5.20 1.98
C ARG A 11 10.37 5.59 3.44
N GLY A 12 11.28 5.22 4.40
CA GLY A 12 11.24 5.64 5.80
C GLY A 12 10.40 4.76 6.74
N TYR A 13 9.96 5.31 7.86
CA TYR A 13 9.20 4.63 8.94
C TYR A 13 7.84 4.03 8.51
N TRP A 14 7.36 4.37 7.34
CA TRP A 14 6.10 3.89 6.74
C TRP A 14 6.11 2.41 6.31
N TYR A 15 7.26 1.73 6.55
CA TYR A 15 7.41 0.27 6.31
C TYR A 15 6.30 -0.54 6.99
N VAL A 16 5.91 -0.14 8.19
CA VAL A 16 4.91 -0.86 8.98
C VAL A 16 3.56 -0.89 8.25
N GLY A 17 3.11 0.23 7.70
CA GLY A 17 1.84 0.31 6.96
C GLY A 17 1.81 -0.56 5.72
N LEU A 18 2.86 -0.51 4.89
CA LEU A 18 2.92 -1.32 3.66
C LEU A 18 3.11 -2.80 3.94
N ALA A 19 3.94 -3.18 4.91
CA ALA A 19 4.08 -4.57 5.34
C ALA A 19 2.75 -5.12 5.90
N HIS A 20 2.01 -4.30 6.65
CA HIS A 20 0.69 -4.63 7.15
C HIS A 20 -0.31 -4.85 5.99
N LEU A 21 -0.33 -3.94 5.00
CA LEU A 21 -1.17 -4.09 3.81
C LEU A 21 -0.81 -5.37 3.03
N ALA A 22 0.50 -5.60 2.79
CA ALA A 22 0.97 -6.80 2.10
C ALA A 22 0.52 -8.08 2.81
N TYR A 23 0.71 -8.15 4.12
CA TYR A 23 0.25 -9.28 4.93
C TYR A 23 -1.27 -9.51 4.80
N LYS A 24 -2.06 -8.43 4.88
CA LYS A 24 -3.52 -8.52 4.81
C LYS A 24 -4.00 -8.96 3.42
N LEU A 25 -3.46 -8.39 2.36
CA LEU A 25 -3.83 -8.74 0.99
C LEU A 25 -3.45 -10.18 0.64
N LEU A 26 -2.25 -10.63 1.06
CA LEU A 26 -1.82 -12.01 0.86
C LEU A 26 -2.81 -13.00 1.49
N ARG A 27 -3.36 -12.68 2.66
CA ARG A 27 -4.36 -13.51 3.31
C ARG A 27 -5.68 -13.65 2.53
N THR A 28 -6.01 -12.69 1.69
CA THR A 28 -7.19 -12.77 0.81
C THR A 28 -6.91 -13.41 -0.55
N GLY A 29 -5.71 -13.94 -0.75
CA GLY A 29 -5.30 -14.57 -2.01
C GLY A 29 -4.87 -13.57 -3.08
N ILE A 30 -4.65 -12.31 -2.73
CA ILE A 30 -4.11 -11.30 -3.64
C ILE A 30 -2.59 -11.36 -3.57
N GLU A 31 -1.95 -11.63 -4.71
CA GLU A 31 -0.50 -11.60 -4.84
C GLU A 31 0.00 -10.17 -4.71
N VAL A 32 0.99 -9.94 -3.83
CA VAL A 32 1.53 -8.62 -3.54
C VAL A 32 3.03 -8.64 -3.75
N LEU A 33 3.53 -7.67 -4.51
CA LEU A 33 4.95 -7.43 -4.66
C LEU A 33 5.35 -6.25 -3.77
N PHE A 34 6.26 -6.50 -2.85
CA PHE A 34 6.71 -5.54 -1.87
C PHE A 34 8.24 -5.50 -1.80
N TYR A 35 8.81 -4.36 -2.16
CA TYR A 35 10.25 -4.15 -2.16
C TYR A 35 10.63 -3.07 -1.13
N PRO A 36 11.42 -3.39 -0.10
CA PRO A 36 11.86 -2.40 0.90
C PRO A 36 12.94 -1.45 0.36
N ASP A 37 13.69 -1.87 -0.64
CA ASP A 37 14.78 -1.11 -1.24
C ASP A 37 14.30 -0.25 -2.42
N PHE A 38 14.78 1.00 -2.50
CA PHE A 38 14.35 1.95 -3.51
C PHE A 38 14.79 1.57 -4.93
N HIS A 39 15.99 0.98 -5.10
CA HIS A 39 16.44 0.57 -6.42
C HIS A 39 15.60 -0.59 -6.95
N LEU A 40 15.24 -1.55 -6.07
CA LEU A 40 14.32 -2.62 -6.44
C LEU A 40 12.92 -2.08 -6.79
N GLN A 41 12.46 -1.04 -6.09
CA GLN A 41 11.21 -0.35 -6.43
C GLN A 41 11.30 0.28 -7.84
N LEU A 42 12.38 1.00 -8.14
CA LEU A 42 12.61 1.56 -9.49
C LEU A 42 12.68 0.46 -10.54
N MET A 43 13.44 -0.60 -10.29
CA MET A 43 13.52 -1.73 -11.23
C MET A 43 12.16 -2.38 -11.46
N SER A 44 11.32 -2.46 -10.43
CA SER A 44 10.00 -3.08 -10.55
C SER A 44 9.04 -2.27 -11.43
N THR A 45 9.26 -0.96 -11.64
CA THR A 45 8.41 -0.18 -12.56
C THR A 45 8.54 -0.64 -14.01
N THR A 46 9.69 -1.20 -14.41
CA THR A 46 9.94 -1.65 -15.79
C THR A 46 9.16 -2.91 -16.18
N VAL A 47 8.58 -3.61 -15.22
CA VAL A 47 7.78 -4.83 -15.44
C VAL A 47 6.29 -4.63 -15.15
N LEU A 48 5.87 -3.39 -14.92
CA LEU A 48 4.47 -3.05 -14.69
C LEU A 48 3.63 -3.24 -15.95
N GLU A 49 2.40 -3.66 -15.76
CA GLU A 49 1.39 -3.74 -16.80
C GLU A 49 0.22 -2.78 -16.48
N PRO A 50 -0.55 -2.30 -17.48
CA PRO A 50 -1.67 -1.35 -17.25
C PRO A 50 -2.75 -1.84 -16.28
N ARG A 51 -2.81 -3.14 -16.02
CA ARG A 51 -3.72 -3.75 -15.03
C ARG A 51 -3.18 -3.73 -13.60
N ASP A 52 -1.91 -3.40 -13.43
CA ASP A 52 -1.29 -3.38 -12.11
C ASP A 52 -1.70 -2.14 -11.31
N VAL A 53 -1.67 -2.28 -10.00
CA VAL A 53 -2.00 -1.21 -9.08
C VAL A 53 -0.82 -0.99 -8.14
N VAL A 54 -0.33 0.24 -8.10
CA VAL A 54 0.77 0.63 -7.24
C VAL A 54 0.26 1.47 -6.08
N VAL A 55 0.58 1.06 -4.85
CA VAL A 55 0.21 1.82 -3.65
C VAL A 55 1.41 2.61 -3.16
N CYS A 56 1.30 3.94 -3.20
CA CYS A 56 2.30 4.89 -2.73
C CYS A 56 1.89 5.48 -1.39
N ILE A 57 2.72 5.35 -0.35
CA ILE A 57 2.45 5.94 0.96
C ILE A 57 3.47 7.03 1.27
N SER A 58 3.00 8.26 1.49
CA SER A 58 3.82 9.38 1.93
C SER A 58 3.00 10.33 2.78
N PHE A 59 3.34 10.50 4.05
CA PHE A 59 2.62 11.42 4.95
C PHE A 59 2.53 12.83 4.38
N SER A 60 3.66 13.42 4.03
CA SER A 60 3.71 14.77 3.44
C SER A 60 3.24 14.82 1.98
N GLY A 61 3.26 13.67 1.28
CA GLY A 61 3.04 13.62 -0.16
C GLY A 61 4.08 14.40 -0.99
N SER A 62 5.25 14.71 -0.39
CA SER A 62 6.31 15.52 -1.00
C SER A 62 7.66 14.80 -1.05
N THR A 63 7.69 13.52 -0.72
CA THR A 63 8.92 12.72 -0.75
C THR A 63 9.37 12.50 -2.20
N LYS A 64 10.51 13.10 -2.58
CA LYS A 64 11.02 13.12 -3.97
C LYS A 64 11.01 11.74 -4.63
N GLN A 65 11.52 10.73 -3.94
CA GLN A 65 11.57 9.36 -4.48
C GLN A 65 10.19 8.75 -4.74
N ILE A 66 9.20 9.06 -3.89
CA ILE A 66 7.82 8.57 -4.10
C ILE A 66 7.16 9.31 -5.26
N LEU A 67 7.47 10.58 -5.45
CA LEU A 67 6.98 11.35 -6.60
C LEU A 67 7.56 10.80 -7.91
N GLU A 68 8.86 10.54 -7.95
CA GLU A 68 9.55 9.93 -9.10
C GLU A 68 8.95 8.55 -9.45
N LEU A 69 8.73 7.71 -8.45
CA LEU A 69 8.09 6.40 -8.65
C LEU A 69 6.65 6.53 -9.16
N ALA A 70 5.86 7.43 -8.59
CA ALA A 70 4.47 7.62 -9.00
C ALA A 70 4.37 8.13 -10.45
N GLU A 71 5.28 9.01 -10.87
CA GLU A 71 5.38 9.50 -12.25
C GLU A 71 5.73 8.36 -13.22
N LEU A 72 6.74 7.53 -12.89
CA LEU A 72 7.10 6.35 -13.69
C LEU A 72 5.95 5.37 -13.81
N VAL A 73 5.24 5.07 -12.71
CA VAL A 73 4.08 4.18 -12.72
C VAL A 73 2.98 4.69 -13.65
N GLN A 74 2.73 6.00 -13.64
CA GLN A 74 1.76 6.61 -14.56
C GLN A 74 2.21 6.49 -16.02
N SER A 75 3.50 6.66 -16.30
CA SER A 75 4.03 6.53 -17.66
C SER A 75 3.89 5.11 -18.22
N GLU A 76 3.89 4.09 -17.37
CA GLU A 76 3.61 2.68 -17.74
C GLU A 76 2.10 2.38 -17.84
N GLY A 77 1.24 3.36 -17.59
CA GLY A 77 -0.22 3.20 -17.66
C GLY A 77 -0.84 2.42 -16.50
N SER A 78 -0.08 2.16 -15.44
CA SER A 78 -0.56 1.47 -14.24
C SER A 78 -1.30 2.41 -13.30
N THR A 79 -2.19 1.88 -12.47
CA THR A 79 -3.00 2.68 -11.54
C THR A 79 -2.21 3.03 -10.28
N VAL A 80 -2.16 4.31 -9.94
CA VAL A 80 -1.54 4.82 -8.70
C VAL A 80 -2.60 5.06 -7.62
N VAL A 81 -2.48 4.35 -6.50
CA VAL A 81 -3.26 4.61 -5.27
C VAL A 81 -2.34 5.27 -4.26
N SER A 82 -2.66 6.48 -3.83
CA SER A 82 -1.84 7.21 -2.86
C SER A 82 -2.52 7.34 -1.51
N ILE A 83 -1.72 7.14 -0.44
CA ILE A 83 -2.13 7.39 0.94
C ILE A 83 -1.27 8.53 1.47
N THR A 84 -1.89 9.67 1.78
CA THR A 84 -1.22 10.88 2.27
C THR A 84 -2.09 11.66 3.25
N ASN A 85 -1.47 12.52 4.07
CA ASN A 85 -2.20 13.39 5.00
C ASN A 85 -2.64 14.72 4.35
N TYR A 86 -2.07 15.06 3.19
CA TYR A 86 -2.27 16.37 2.58
C TYR A 86 -2.90 16.28 1.19
N ARG A 87 -4.16 16.71 1.10
CA ARG A 87 -4.94 16.73 -0.15
C ARG A 87 -4.30 17.59 -1.27
N ARG A 88 -3.48 18.56 -0.94
CA ARG A 88 -2.82 19.46 -1.89
C ARG A 88 -1.33 19.15 -2.07
N SER A 89 -0.90 17.96 -1.70
CA SER A 89 0.50 17.56 -1.86
C SER A 89 0.85 17.27 -3.33
N PRO A 90 2.12 17.36 -3.72
CA PRO A 90 2.57 17.02 -5.07
C PRO A 90 2.19 15.60 -5.51
N LEU A 91 2.18 14.63 -4.60
CA LEU A 91 1.82 13.23 -4.88
C LEU A 91 0.41 13.09 -5.46
N VAL A 92 -0.51 13.98 -5.08
CA VAL A 92 -1.91 13.95 -5.57
C VAL A 92 -2.00 14.12 -7.08
N LYS A 93 -1.06 14.84 -7.70
CA LYS A 93 -1.01 15.03 -9.16
C LYS A 93 -0.70 13.74 -9.92
N HIS A 94 -0.06 12.78 -9.24
CA HIS A 94 0.32 11.48 -9.78
C HIS A 94 -0.55 10.34 -9.22
N SER A 95 -1.77 10.65 -8.79
CA SER A 95 -2.65 9.69 -8.13
C SER A 95 -3.97 9.54 -8.87
N ASP A 96 -4.31 8.33 -9.25
CA ASP A 96 -5.63 7.99 -9.80
C ASP A 96 -6.65 7.85 -8.67
N ILE A 97 -6.22 7.32 -7.53
CA ILE A 97 -7.04 7.17 -6.32
C ILE A 97 -6.29 7.77 -5.15
N LEU A 98 -6.95 8.66 -4.43
CA LEU A 98 -6.41 9.33 -3.26
C LEU A 98 -7.14 8.89 -1.99
N LEU A 99 -6.39 8.33 -1.05
CA LEU A 99 -6.84 8.02 0.31
C LEU A 99 -6.17 9.00 1.28
N LEU A 100 -6.98 9.71 2.06
CA LEU A 100 -6.48 10.71 2.99
C LEU A 100 -6.46 10.16 4.41
N THR A 101 -5.34 10.39 5.09
CA THR A 101 -5.25 10.30 6.54
C THR A 101 -5.49 11.67 7.16
N CYS A 102 -5.89 11.71 8.44
CA CYS A 102 -6.00 12.93 9.21
C CYS A 102 -5.29 12.73 10.54
N SER A 103 -4.06 13.18 10.63
CA SER A 103 -3.26 13.15 11.86
C SER A 103 -2.39 14.38 11.96
N SER A 104 -2.16 14.86 13.18
CA SER A 104 -1.19 15.90 13.46
C SER A 104 0.09 15.27 14.00
N GLU A 105 1.24 15.59 13.41
CA GLU A 105 2.54 15.25 13.99
C GLU A 105 3.04 16.42 14.81
N ASN A 106 3.30 16.16 16.09
CA ASN A 106 4.00 17.11 16.94
C ASN A 106 5.51 16.84 16.83
N PRO A 107 6.33 17.80 16.40
CA PRO A 107 7.79 17.62 16.30
C PRO A 107 8.46 17.20 17.61
N PHE A 108 7.82 17.49 18.75
CA PHE A 108 8.33 17.15 20.08
C PHE A 108 7.90 15.76 20.59
N MET A 109 6.86 15.17 19.97
CA MET A 109 6.42 13.82 20.28
C MET A 109 6.94 12.90 19.18
N SER A 110 8.18 12.47 19.35
CA SER A 110 8.98 11.74 18.39
C SER A 110 8.23 10.63 17.63
N GLY A 111 8.40 10.62 16.33
CA GLY A 111 8.46 9.37 15.61
C GLY A 111 7.20 8.95 14.90
N ALA A 112 6.45 9.86 14.28
CA ALA A 112 5.42 9.49 13.30
C ALA A 112 4.31 8.51 13.82
N ALA A 113 4.18 8.33 15.14
CA ALA A 113 3.25 7.34 15.70
C ALA A 113 1.79 7.61 15.29
N ALA A 114 1.34 8.85 15.39
CA ALA A 114 -0.04 9.24 15.05
C ALA A 114 -0.33 9.00 13.56
N SER A 115 0.60 9.35 12.68
CA SER A 115 0.45 9.16 11.24
C SER A 115 0.49 7.68 10.84
N VAL A 116 1.33 6.87 11.49
CA VAL A 116 1.35 5.42 11.26
C VAL A 116 0.01 4.78 11.68
N ILE A 117 -0.53 5.13 12.83
CA ILE A 117 -1.84 4.63 13.30
C ILE A 117 -2.95 5.02 12.31
N ALA A 118 -2.98 6.28 11.87
CA ALA A 118 -3.96 6.76 10.90
C ALA A 118 -3.85 6.02 9.55
N GLN A 119 -2.65 5.73 9.09
CA GLN A 119 -2.43 4.94 7.87
C GLN A 119 -2.89 3.50 8.03
N ILE A 120 -2.58 2.85 9.16
CA ILE A 120 -3.05 1.50 9.44
C ILE A 120 -4.58 1.45 9.43
N ALA A 121 -5.26 2.45 10.00
CA ALA A 121 -6.72 2.52 9.98
C ALA A 121 -7.27 2.60 8.54
N VAL A 122 -6.68 3.43 7.67
CA VAL A 122 -7.05 3.53 6.25
C VAL A 122 -6.79 2.23 5.52
N ILE A 123 -5.65 1.58 5.77
CA ILE A 123 -5.27 0.29 5.19
C ILE A 123 -6.26 -0.81 5.63
N ASP A 124 -6.66 -0.82 6.89
CA ASP A 124 -7.62 -1.79 7.40
C ASP A 124 -9.01 -1.59 6.79
N ALA A 125 -9.44 -0.35 6.62
CA ALA A 125 -10.68 -0.04 5.92
C ALA A 125 -10.64 -0.49 4.46
N LEU A 126 -9.52 -0.24 3.76
CA LEU A 126 -9.30 -0.71 2.39
C LEU A 126 -9.34 -2.24 2.31
N PHE A 127 -8.65 -2.92 3.21
CA PHE A 127 -8.65 -4.39 3.28
C PHE A 127 -10.06 -4.95 3.49
N ILE A 128 -10.84 -4.40 4.43
CA ILE A 128 -12.22 -4.81 4.69
C ILE A 128 -13.07 -4.61 3.43
N GLY A 129 -12.96 -3.45 2.77
CA GLY A 129 -13.68 -3.16 1.53
C GLY A 129 -13.35 -4.16 0.43
N LEU A 130 -12.08 -4.51 0.24
CA LEU A 130 -11.63 -5.51 -0.73
C LEU A 130 -12.13 -6.92 -0.38
N ALA A 131 -12.05 -7.30 0.90
CA ALA A 131 -12.51 -8.62 1.35
C ALA A 131 -14.04 -8.78 1.18
N MET A 132 -14.80 -7.72 1.41
CA MET A 132 -16.25 -7.70 1.22
C MET A 132 -16.69 -7.63 -0.25
N HIS A 133 -15.81 -7.20 -1.15
CA HIS A 133 -16.11 -7.19 -2.59
C HIS A 133 -16.25 -8.60 -3.18
N ASN A 134 -15.49 -9.57 -2.65
CA ASN A 134 -15.63 -10.98 -2.99
C ASN A 134 -15.45 -11.84 -1.72
N PRO A 135 -16.49 -11.93 -0.87
CA PRO A 135 -16.39 -12.54 0.44
C PRO A 135 -16.12 -14.05 0.39
N GLU A 136 -16.65 -14.76 -0.60
CA GLU A 136 -16.42 -16.21 -0.76
C GLU A 136 -14.94 -16.50 -1.04
N HIS A 137 -14.35 -15.78 -2.01
CA HIS A 137 -12.94 -15.89 -2.35
C HIS A 137 -12.05 -15.54 -1.14
N SER A 138 -12.32 -14.40 -0.51
CA SER A 138 -11.53 -13.90 0.62
C SER A 138 -11.58 -14.86 1.81
N THR A 139 -12.77 -15.37 2.18
CA THR A 139 -12.93 -16.31 3.28
C THR A 139 -12.19 -17.61 3.03
N LYS A 140 -12.25 -18.14 1.80
CA LYS A 140 -11.52 -19.34 1.39
C LYS A 140 -10.01 -19.19 1.62
N PHE A 141 -9.43 -18.08 1.17
CA PHE A 141 -7.99 -17.86 1.31
C PHE A 141 -7.58 -17.53 2.75
N ILE A 142 -8.40 -16.78 3.50
CA ILE A 142 -8.17 -16.51 4.92
C ILE A 142 -8.12 -17.83 5.70
N GLN A 143 -9.06 -18.74 5.44
CA GLN A 143 -9.08 -20.05 6.08
C GLN A 143 -7.85 -20.89 5.68
N LYS A 144 -7.54 -20.96 4.38
CA LYS A 144 -6.39 -21.70 3.87
C LYS A 144 -5.07 -21.24 4.50
N THR A 145 -4.86 -19.91 4.58
CA THR A 145 -3.66 -19.35 5.22
C THR A 145 -3.61 -19.63 6.71
N ALA A 146 -4.76 -19.58 7.42
CA ALA A 146 -4.83 -19.91 8.84
C ALA A 146 -4.48 -21.38 9.10
N ASP A 147 -5.00 -22.30 8.30
CA ASP A 147 -4.75 -23.73 8.44
C ASP A 147 -3.27 -24.08 8.16
N THR A 148 -2.67 -23.44 7.14
CA THR A 148 -1.25 -23.60 6.86
C THR A 148 -0.38 -23.16 8.04
N ILE A 149 -0.72 -22.04 8.71
CA ILE A 149 0.05 -21.56 9.87
C ILE A 149 -0.18 -22.44 11.10
N LYS A 150 -1.41 -22.94 11.30
CA LYS A 150 -1.71 -23.86 12.43
C LYS A 150 -0.88 -25.14 12.37
N SER A 151 -0.60 -25.66 11.18
CA SER A 151 0.23 -26.86 10.99
C SER A 151 1.68 -26.68 11.42
N GLN A 152 2.13 -25.44 11.61
CA GLN A 152 3.48 -25.09 12.07
C GLN A 152 3.59 -24.92 13.61
N LYS A 153 2.46 -24.96 14.32
CA LYS A 153 2.46 -24.89 15.78
C LYS A 153 2.58 -26.30 16.34
N VAL A 154 3.72 -26.55 17.00
CA VAL A 154 3.96 -27.75 17.83
C VAL A 154 3.22 -27.63 19.14
#